data_12ce11601b01e0bb6eee88deaff19101
#
_entry.id   12ce11601b01e0bb6eee88deaff19101
#
_cell.length_a   1.000
_cell.length_b   1.000
_cell.length_c   1.000
_cell.angle_alpha   90.00
_cell.angle_beta   90.00
_cell.angle_gamma   90.00
#
_symmetry.space_group_name_H-M   'P 1'
#
loop_
_entity.id
_entity.type
_entity.pdbx_description
1 polymer ?
#
loop_
_entity_poly.entity_id
_entity_poly.type
_entity_poly.pdbx_seq_one_letter_code
_entity_poly.pdbx_strand_id
1 'polypeptide(L)'
;GMSILLAAPTGRAAKRMTEATGYEAQTIHRLLEVSGNPEEENSVGGFLRNRENPLETDVIIIDEMSMVDLNLMHALLSAVIPGTRLILVGDVDQLPSVGPGSVLKDIIRSEKFHVVTLTKIFRQAGESDIVVNAHKINAGEPVIIDNKSRDFFFLKRQDANTIISVVITLIQKKLPRYVQADPNEIQVMTPTRKGLLGVERLNVILQQYLNPSDSQKTEKEINGRLFREGDKVMQIKNNYQLEWEQRTDKG
;
A
#
# COMPACT_ATOMS: atom_id res chain seq x y z
N GLY A 1 30.48 5.37 -12.19
CA GLY A 1 29.24 5.95 -11.67
C GLY A 1 28.96 5.43 -10.27
N MET A 2 28.11 6.07 -9.51
CA MET A 2 27.68 5.59 -8.18
C MET A 2 26.71 4.43 -8.34
N SER A 3 26.87 3.41 -7.50
CA SER A 3 25.91 2.31 -7.35
C SER A 3 24.76 2.73 -6.44
N ILE A 4 23.52 2.57 -6.90
CA ILE A 4 22.31 3.02 -6.19
C ILE A 4 21.33 1.86 -6.11
N LEU A 5 20.82 1.58 -4.90
CA LEU A 5 19.74 0.65 -4.66
C LEU A 5 18.47 1.40 -4.23
N LEU A 6 17.35 1.04 -4.83
CA LEU A 6 16.05 1.62 -4.55
C LEU A 6 15.16 0.56 -3.90
N ALA A 7 14.53 0.88 -2.78
CA ALA A 7 13.60 -0.05 -2.15
C ALA A 7 12.43 0.64 -1.43
N ALA A 8 11.38 -0.15 -1.17
CA ALA A 8 10.21 0.27 -0.42
C ALA A 8 9.64 -0.91 0.39
N PRO A 9 8.83 -0.69 1.43
CA PRO A 9 8.28 -1.78 2.24
C PRO A 9 7.26 -2.65 1.50
N THR A 10 6.64 -2.15 0.43
CA THR A 10 5.63 -2.87 -0.34
C THR A 10 5.97 -2.95 -1.82
N GLY A 11 5.51 -4.02 -2.50
CA GLY A 11 5.71 -4.19 -3.94
C GLY A 11 5.06 -3.07 -4.76
N ARG A 12 3.93 -2.53 -4.30
CA ARG A 12 3.26 -1.42 -4.97
C ARG A 12 4.07 -0.13 -4.91
N ALA A 13 4.66 0.18 -3.77
CA ALA A 13 5.54 1.33 -3.63
C ALA A 13 6.82 1.16 -4.44
N ALA A 14 7.44 -0.03 -4.42
CA ALA A 14 8.60 -0.32 -5.25
C ALA A 14 8.31 -0.15 -6.75
N LYS A 15 7.17 -0.66 -7.23
CA LYS A 15 6.75 -0.47 -8.62
C LYS A 15 6.61 1.02 -8.97
N ARG A 16 5.99 1.82 -8.10
CA ARG A 16 5.87 3.27 -8.29
C ARG A 16 7.23 3.97 -8.35
N MET A 17 8.18 3.57 -7.51
CA MET A 17 9.55 4.08 -7.58
C MET A 17 10.18 3.76 -8.94
N THR A 18 10.03 2.54 -9.43
CA THR A 18 10.55 2.14 -10.75
C THR A 18 9.94 2.99 -11.87
N GLU A 19 8.61 3.15 -11.86
CA GLU A 19 7.90 3.96 -12.85
C GLU A 19 8.32 5.45 -12.83
N ALA A 20 8.55 6.00 -11.63
CA ALA A 20 8.92 7.40 -11.46
C ALA A 20 10.38 7.69 -11.78
N THR A 21 11.29 6.75 -11.53
CA THR A 21 12.74 6.97 -11.68
C THR A 21 13.34 6.37 -12.93
N GLY A 22 12.69 5.36 -13.51
CA GLY A 22 13.24 4.53 -14.58
C GLY A 22 14.30 3.52 -14.11
N TYR A 23 14.60 3.46 -12.80
CA TYR A 23 15.52 2.48 -12.20
C TYR A 23 14.74 1.40 -11.48
N GLU A 24 15.23 0.16 -11.51
CA GLU A 24 14.60 -0.95 -10.83
C GLU A 24 14.62 -0.72 -9.31
N ALA A 25 13.42 -0.73 -8.71
CA ALA A 25 13.21 -0.72 -7.28
C ALA A 25 12.57 -2.04 -6.84
N GLN A 26 12.90 -2.49 -5.64
CA GLN A 26 12.39 -3.74 -5.09
C GLN A 26 11.85 -3.54 -3.66
N THR A 27 11.21 -4.57 -3.10
CA THR A 27 10.83 -4.49 -1.69
C THR A 27 12.07 -4.62 -0.80
N ILE A 28 12.03 -4.01 0.40
CA ILE A 28 13.11 -4.15 1.38
C ILE A 28 13.38 -5.64 1.68
N HIS A 29 12.32 -6.44 1.79
CA HIS A 29 12.43 -7.88 2.00
C HIS A 29 13.19 -8.58 0.87
N ARG A 30 12.93 -8.20 -0.38
CA ARG A 30 13.65 -8.75 -1.54
C ARG A 30 15.10 -8.25 -1.59
N LEU A 31 15.33 -6.99 -1.26
CA LEU A 31 16.66 -6.40 -1.16
C LEU A 31 17.53 -7.15 -0.12
N LEU A 32 16.92 -7.53 0.99
CA LEU A 32 17.59 -8.26 2.08
C LEU A 32 17.63 -9.78 1.84
N GLU A 33 17.03 -10.27 0.76
CA GLU A 33 17.02 -11.69 0.38
C GLU A 33 16.51 -12.58 1.53
N VAL A 34 15.19 -12.80 1.58
CA VAL A 34 14.58 -13.67 2.60
C VAL A 34 15.10 -15.09 2.45
N SER A 35 15.67 -15.64 3.52
CA SER A 35 16.10 -17.05 3.57
C SER A 35 14.87 -17.96 3.44
N GLY A 36 14.91 -18.88 2.48
CA GLY A 36 13.86 -19.91 2.33
C GLY A 36 13.97 -21.06 3.33
N ASN A 37 15.00 -21.08 4.16
CA ASN A 37 15.29 -22.16 5.11
C ASN A 37 14.89 -21.75 6.54
N PRO A 38 13.90 -22.45 7.16
CA PRO A 38 13.52 -22.18 8.56
C PRO A 38 14.62 -22.51 9.58
N GLU A 39 15.67 -23.24 9.18
CA GLU A 39 16.73 -23.73 10.08
C GLU A 39 17.94 -22.79 10.21
N GLU A 40 18.00 -21.69 9.46
CA GLU A 40 19.05 -20.68 9.62
C GLU A 40 18.70 -19.69 10.75
N GLU A 41 18.73 -20.19 11.99
CA GLU A 41 18.50 -19.42 13.23
C GLU A 41 19.49 -18.27 13.46
N ASN A 42 20.55 -18.15 12.68
CA ASN A 42 21.60 -17.13 12.85
C ASN A 42 21.38 -15.86 12.02
N SER A 43 20.34 -15.79 11.19
CA SER A 43 20.06 -14.59 10.41
C SER A 43 19.11 -13.65 11.18
N VAL A 44 19.50 -12.41 11.37
CA VAL A 44 18.63 -11.37 11.95
C VAL A 44 17.36 -11.25 11.10
N GLY A 45 16.24 -11.79 11.60
CA GLY A 45 14.96 -11.76 10.92
C GLY A 45 14.80 -12.69 9.72
N GLY A 46 15.68 -13.71 9.52
CA GLY A 46 15.57 -14.63 8.38
C GLY A 46 16.05 -14.03 7.05
N PHE A 47 16.96 -13.05 7.07
CA PHE A 47 17.52 -12.41 5.87
C PHE A 47 18.96 -12.88 5.61
N LEU A 48 19.28 -13.11 4.33
CA LEU A 48 20.62 -13.49 3.87
C LEU A 48 21.58 -12.30 3.84
N ARG A 49 21.07 -11.08 3.63
CA ARG A 49 21.84 -9.85 3.72
C ARG A 49 21.94 -9.38 5.17
N ASN A 50 23.16 -9.29 5.67
CA ASN A 50 23.47 -8.96 7.06
C ASN A 50 24.92 -8.44 7.17
N ARG A 51 25.49 -8.38 8.38
CA ARG A 51 26.85 -7.89 8.60
C ARG A 51 27.94 -8.72 7.92
N GLU A 52 27.72 -10.02 7.75
CA GLU A 52 28.66 -10.95 7.12
C GLU A 52 28.50 -10.98 5.60
N ASN A 53 27.30 -10.65 5.10
CA ASN A 53 26.98 -10.57 3.70
C ASN A 53 26.24 -9.24 3.39
N PRO A 54 26.92 -8.09 3.46
CA PRO A 54 26.28 -6.78 3.37
C PRO A 54 25.86 -6.40 1.94
N LEU A 55 25.10 -5.32 1.85
CA LEU A 55 24.76 -4.65 0.60
C LEU A 55 25.96 -3.78 0.18
N GLU A 56 26.61 -4.17 -0.91
CA GLU A 56 27.75 -3.42 -1.46
C GLU A 56 27.23 -2.36 -2.43
N THR A 57 27.01 -1.14 -1.94
CA THR A 57 26.49 -0.03 -2.73
C THR A 57 26.89 1.31 -2.14
N ASP A 58 26.93 2.35 -2.99
CA ASP A 58 27.25 3.71 -2.55
C ASP A 58 26.05 4.41 -1.90
N VAL A 59 24.83 4.12 -2.39
CA VAL A 59 23.60 4.78 -1.95
C VAL A 59 22.46 3.79 -1.87
N ILE A 60 21.68 3.89 -0.80
CA ILE A 60 20.39 3.20 -0.64
C ILE A 60 19.31 4.25 -0.43
N ILE A 61 18.24 4.21 -1.22
CA ILE A 61 17.07 5.08 -1.08
C ILE A 61 15.87 4.21 -0.70
N ILE A 62 15.26 4.50 0.43
CA ILE A 62 14.07 3.81 0.92
C ILE A 62 12.90 4.78 0.90
N ASP A 63 11.83 4.44 0.20
CA ASP A 63 10.58 5.19 0.19
C ASP A 63 9.52 4.54 1.10
N GLU A 64 8.44 5.26 1.42
CA GLU A 64 7.35 4.84 2.31
C GLU A 64 7.83 4.40 3.71
N MET A 65 8.78 5.11 4.27
CA MET A 65 9.40 4.79 5.56
C MET A 65 8.44 4.78 6.75
N SER A 66 7.26 5.41 6.66
CA SER A 66 6.22 5.33 7.69
C SER A 66 5.73 3.90 7.95
N MET A 67 5.85 3.01 6.95
CA MET A 67 5.45 1.60 7.03
C MET A 67 6.56 0.67 7.52
N VAL A 68 7.78 1.18 7.71
CA VAL A 68 8.93 0.39 8.18
C VAL A 68 8.94 0.33 9.70
N ASP A 69 8.87 -0.88 10.25
CA ASP A 69 8.96 -1.12 11.69
C ASP A 69 10.41 -1.25 12.18
N LEU A 70 10.57 -1.37 13.49
CA LEU A 70 11.88 -1.47 14.13
C LEU A 70 12.65 -2.72 13.69
N ASN A 71 11.96 -3.86 13.50
CA ASN A 71 12.62 -5.11 13.14
C ASN A 71 13.16 -5.05 11.72
N LEU A 72 12.36 -4.52 10.77
CA LEU A 72 12.78 -4.37 9.38
C LEU A 72 13.90 -3.33 9.25
N MET A 73 13.83 -2.23 10.01
CA MET A 73 14.91 -1.24 10.05
C MET A 73 16.20 -1.81 10.63
N HIS A 74 16.11 -2.61 11.69
CA HIS A 74 17.29 -3.28 12.27
C HIS A 74 17.93 -4.23 11.26
N ALA A 75 17.13 -5.04 10.54
CA ALA A 75 17.64 -5.92 9.51
C ALA A 75 18.32 -5.14 8.38
N LEU A 76 17.70 -4.06 7.91
CA LEU A 76 18.29 -3.19 6.88
C LEU A 76 19.62 -2.61 7.32
N LEU A 77 19.67 -2.00 8.50
CA LEU A 77 20.92 -1.41 9.04
C LEU A 77 22.01 -2.43 9.29
N SER A 78 21.65 -3.68 9.61
CA SER A 78 22.62 -4.77 9.76
C SER A 78 23.28 -5.16 8.43
N ALA A 79 22.63 -4.88 7.30
CA ALA A 79 23.16 -5.16 5.97
C ALA A 79 23.87 -3.96 5.32
N VAL A 80 23.82 -2.77 5.92
CA VAL A 80 24.44 -1.55 5.41
C VAL A 80 25.88 -1.43 5.91
N ILE A 81 26.83 -1.21 4.99
CA ILE A 81 28.24 -1.00 5.36
C ILE A 81 28.53 0.47 5.69
N PRO A 82 29.51 0.75 6.55
CA PRO A 82 29.98 2.11 6.78
C PRO A 82 30.42 2.79 5.49
N GLY A 83 29.98 4.03 5.29
CA GLY A 83 30.24 4.79 4.05
C GLY A 83 29.11 4.79 3.04
N THR A 84 28.20 3.83 3.10
CA THR A 84 26.96 3.87 2.30
C THR A 84 26.07 5.03 2.72
N ARG A 85 25.61 5.83 1.75
CA ARG A 85 24.66 6.90 1.99
C ARG A 85 23.24 6.33 2.04
N LEU A 86 22.56 6.54 3.15
CA LEU A 86 21.16 6.11 3.34
C LEU A 86 20.23 7.32 3.26
N ILE A 87 19.27 7.27 2.32
CA ILE A 87 18.24 8.30 2.13
C ILE A 87 16.89 7.67 2.46
N LEU A 88 16.24 8.22 3.49
CA LEU A 88 14.94 7.75 3.98
C LEU A 88 13.86 8.76 3.59
N VAL A 89 12.87 8.31 2.83
CA VAL A 89 11.76 9.12 2.34
C VAL A 89 10.45 8.58 2.92
N GLY A 90 9.57 9.45 3.37
CA GLY A 90 8.28 9.03 3.92
C GLY A 90 7.49 10.18 4.53
N ASP A 91 6.28 9.87 4.93
CA ASP A 91 5.34 10.81 5.52
C ASP A 91 4.98 10.35 6.94
N VAL A 92 5.39 11.12 7.95
CA VAL A 92 5.13 10.82 9.38
C VAL A 92 3.66 10.98 9.78
N ASP A 93 2.87 11.63 8.95
CA ASP A 93 1.45 11.87 9.19
C ASP A 93 0.55 10.78 8.58
N GLN A 94 1.12 9.86 7.80
CA GLN A 94 0.44 8.66 7.34
C GLN A 94 0.35 7.60 8.46
N LEU A 95 -0.46 6.57 8.23
CA LEU A 95 -0.62 5.47 9.18
C LEU A 95 0.75 4.83 9.50
N PRO A 96 1.02 4.55 10.80
CA PRO A 96 2.27 3.91 11.21
C PRO A 96 2.34 2.46 10.72
N SER A 97 3.53 1.86 10.87
CA SER A 97 3.73 0.44 10.65
C SER A 97 2.82 -0.42 11.54
N VAL A 98 2.46 -1.60 11.07
CA VAL A 98 1.73 -2.59 11.88
C VAL A 98 2.65 -3.21 12.94
N GLY A 99 3.93 -3.35 12.63
CA GLY A 99 4.95 -3.84 13.57
C GLY A 99 5.39 -2.79 14.58
N PRO A 100 6.29 -3.15 15.51
CA PRO A 100 6.69 -2.30 16.62
C PRO A 100 7.53 -1.10 16.18
N GLY A 101 7.35 0.03 16.86
CA GLY A 101 8.16 1.24 16.71
C GLY A 101 7.62 2.23 15.69
N SER A 102 8.10 3.47 15.80
CA SER A 102 7.80 4.60 14.90
C SER A 102 9.10 5.15 14.33
N VAL A 103 9.83 4.31 13.59
CA VAL A 103 11.23 4.53 13.20
C VAL A 103 11.46 5.89 12.56
N LEU A 104 10.72 6.24 11.52
CA LEU A 104 10.89 7.54 10.82
C LEU A 104 10.65 8.72 11.76
N LYS A 105 9.59 8.66 12.56
CA LYS A 105 9.23 9.70 13.52
C LYS A 105 10.29 9.87 14.62
N ASP A 106 10.84 8.77 15.10
CA ASP A 106 11.87 8.77 16.14
C ASP A 106 13.20 9.28 15.59
N ILE A 107 13.58 8.93 14.37
CA ILE A 107 14.75 9.49 13.68
C ILE A 107 14.63 11.01 13.56
N ILE A 108 13.50 11.52 13.09
CA ILE A 108 13.25 12.96 12.95
C ILE A 108 13.32 13.67 14.32
N ARG A 109 12.66 13.11 15.34
CA ARG A 109 12.63 13.66 16.70
C ARG A 109 13.97 13.65 17.40
N SER A 110 14.87 12.76 17.00
CA SER A 110 16.21 12.68 17.59
C SER A 110 17.06 13.93 17.31
N GLU A 111 16.73 14.68 16.24
CA GLU A 111 17.49 15.85 15.77
C GLU A 111 18.97 15.55 15.50
N LYS A 112 19.31 14.29 15.32
CA LYS A 112 20.71 13.84 15.06
C LYS A 112 21.04 13.71 13.57
N PHE A 113 20.05 13.78 12.71
CA PHE A 113 20.18 13.57 11.27
C PHE A 113 19.69 14.80 10.51
N HIS A 114 20.23 14.99 9.32
CA HIS A 114 19.73 16.03 8.42
C HIS A 114 18.34 15.66 7.92
N VAL A 115 17.35 16.53 8.16
CA VAL A 115 15.95 16.35 7.78
C VAL A 115 15.53 17.46 6.84
N VAL A 116 14.91 17.09 5.73
CA VAL A 116 14.25 18.03 4.82
C VAL A 116 12.74 17.76 4.86
N THR A 117 11.96 18.75 5.24
CA THR A 117 10.50 18.65 5.30
C THR A 117 9.87 19.40 4.15
N LEU A 118 9.08 18.71 3.33
CA LEU A 118 8.32 19.31 2.24
C LEU A 118 6.99 19.84 2.80
N THR A 119 6.82 21.15 2.80
CA THR A 119 5.64 21.82 3.38
C THR A 119 4.77 22.53 2.34
N LYS A 120 5.25 22.68 1.11
CA LYS A 120 4.48 23.37 0.07
C LYS A 120 3.54 22.42 -0.65
N ILE A 121 2.25 22.72 -0.58
CA ILE A 121 1.23 22.09 -1.41
C ILE A 121 1.24 22.79 -2.77
N PHE A 122 1.41 22.03 -3.86
CA PHE A 122 1.31 22.59 -5.20
C PHE A 122 -0.11 23.12 -5.45
N ARG A 123 -0.22 24.23 -6.24
CA ARG A 123 -1.51 24.89 -6.54
C ARG A 123 -2.62 23.93 -6.97
N GLN A 124 -2.32 22.96 -7.85
CA GLN A 124 -3.28 21.96 -8.29
C GLN A 124 -3.78 21.03 -7.16
N ALA A 125 -2.93 20.71 -6.19
CA ALA A 125 -3.32 19.91 -5.04
C ALA A 125 -4.13 20.74 -4.01
N GLY A 126 -3.92 22.06 -3.93
CA GLY A 126 -4.69 22.96 -3.07
C GLY A 126 -6.12 23.20 -3.54
N GLU A 127 -6.47 22.82 -4.77
CA GLU A 127 -7.84 22.85 -5.30
C GLU A 127 -8.63 21.56 -4.98
N SER A 128 -7.96 20.53 -4.46
CA SER A 128 -8.57 19.26 -4.06
C SER A 128 -9.00 19.30 -2.60
N ASP A 129 -10.30 19.12 -2.36
CA ASP A 129 -10.82 19.04 -0.99
C ASP A 129 -10.39 17.73 -0.28
N ILE A 130 -10.00 16.69 -1.01
CA ILE A 130 -9.34 15.51 -0.43
C ILE A 130 -8.05 15.93 0.25
N VAL A 131 -7.21 16.70 -0.42
CA VAL A 131 -5.92 17.17 0.11
C VAL A 131 -6.13 18.18 1.25
N VAL A 132 -7.01 19.15 1.05
CA VAL A 132 -7.33 20.16 2.08
C VAL A 132 -7.86 19.51 3.35
N ASN A 133 -8.80 18.57 3.22
CA ASN A 133 -9.36 17.86 4.38
C ASN A 133 -8.34 16.93 5.04
N ALA A 134 -7.44 16.31 4.30
CA ALA A 134 -6.35 15.52 4.88
C ALA A 134 -5.46 16.38 5.79
N HIS A 135 -5.07 17.58 5.34
CA HIS A 135 -4.30 18.52 6.16
C HIS A 135 -5.07 19.01 7.38
N LYS A 136 -6.38 19.29 7.24
CA LYS A 136 -7.24 19.66 8.36
C LYS A 136 -7.32 18.54 9.40
N ILE A 137 -7.50 17.28 8.97
CA ILE A 137 -7.51 16.14 9.89
C ILE A 137 -6.19 16.03 10.64
N ASN A 138 -5.07 16.17 9.95
CA ASN A 138 -3.75 16.13 10.56
C ASN A 138 -3.52 17.26 11.57
N ALA A 139 -4.01 18.45 11.27
CA ALA A 139 -3.96 19.62 12.18
C ALA A 139 -4.98 19.57 13.33
N GLY A 140 -5.90 18.58 13.35
CA GLY A 140 -7.00 18.51 14.31
C GLY A 140 -8.11 19.53 14.05
N GLU A 141 -8.19 20.04 12.83
CA GLU A 141 -9.20 21.02 12.42
C GLU A 141 -10.47 20.34 11.89
N PRO A 142 -11.64 21.01 11.96
CA PRO A 142 -12.87 20.50 11.36
C PRO A 142 -12.75 20.33 9.85
N VAL A 143 -13.19 19.17 9.34
CA VAL A 143 -13.23 18.89 7.91
C VAL A 143 -14.40 19.57 7.21
N ILE A 144 -14.24 19.87 5.93
CA ILE A 144 -15.29 20.41 5.07
C ILE A 144 -16.13 19.24 4.53
N ILE A 145 -17.40 19.16 4.95
CA ILE A 145 -18.34 18.07 4.60
C ILE A 145 -19.67 18.59 4.06
N ASP A 146 -19.66 19.75 3.43
CA ASP A 146 -20.86 20.42 2.91
C ASP A 146 -21.34 19.87 1.56
N ASN A 147 -20.62 18.91 0.98
CA ASN A 147 -20.90 18.27 -0.32
C ASN A 147 -20.93 19.24 -1.51
N LYS A 148 -20.27 20.38 -1.40
CA LYS A 148 -20.05 21.31 -2.53
C LYS A 148 -18.76 21.04 -3.27
N SER A 149 -17.98 20.10 -2.77
CA SER A 149 -16.71 19.65 -3.34
C SER A 149 -16.88 18.97 -4.70
N ARG A 150 -15.78 18.94 -5.47
CA ARG A 150 -15.68 18.14 -6.70
C ARG A 150 -15.12 16.75 -6.48
N ASP A 151 -14.44 16.50 -5.37
CA ASP A 151 -13.70 15.26 -5.14
C ASP A 151 -13.86 14.68 -3.74
N PHE A 152 -14.47 15.39 -2.79
CA PHE A 152 -14.69 14.94 -1.42
C PHE A 152 -16.16 15.08 -1.01
N PHE A 153 -16.81 13.95 -0.68
CA PHE A 153 -18.23 13.90 -0.34
C PHE A 153 -18.45 13.13 0.95
N PHE A 154 -19.38 13.58 1.76
CA PHE A 154 -19.77 12.93 3.00
C PHE A 154 -21.27 12.60 2.99
N LEU A 155 -21.60 11.32 3.01
CA LEU A 155 -22.98 10.83 3.04
C LEU A 155 -23.28 10.17 4.40
N LYS A 156 -23.83 10.93 5.33
CA LYS A 156 -24.17 10.41 6.66
C LYS A 156 -25.27 9.36 6.57
N ARG A 157 -25.00 8.13 7.02
CA ARG A 157 -25.93 7.03 7.18
C ARG A 157 -25.62 6.33 8.50
N GLN A 158 -26.64 5.77 9.15
CA GLN A 158 -26.48 5.12 10.46
C GLN A 158 -26.78 3.61 10.40
N ASP A 159 -27.65 3.19 9.51
CA ASP A 159 -28.01 1.78 9.34
C ASP A 159 -27.09 1.08 8.36
N ALA A 160 -26.57 -0.09 8.75
CA ALA A 160 -25.61 -0.85 7.97
C ALA A 160 -26.15 -1.29 6.59
N ASN A 161 -27.42 -1.70 6.52
CA ASN A 161 -28.02 -2.13 5.26
C ASN A 161 -28.19 -0.95 4.29
N THR A 162 -28.57 0.21 4.83
CA THR A 162 -28.62 1.46 4.07
C THR A 162 -27.24 1.87 3.56
N ILE A 163 -26.19 1.75 4.37
CA ILE A 163 -24.82 2.03 3.96
C ILE A 163 -24.42 1.10 2.80
N ILE A 164 -24.65 -0.20 2.93
CA ILE A 164 -24.33 -1.20 1.88
C ILE A 164 -25.08 -0.87 0.58
N SER A 165 -26.36 -0.57 0.65
CA SER A 165 -27.19 -0.23 -0.51
C SER A 165 -26.67 1.04 -1.22
N VAL A 166 -26.28 2.07 -0.45
CA VAL A 166 -25.69 3.30 -0.99
C VAL A 166 -24.34 3.00 -1.65
N VAL A 167 -23.47 2.22 -1.01
CA VAL A 167 -22.16 1.84 -1.56
C VAL A 167 -22.33 1.11 -2.88
N ILE A 168 -23.23 0.11 -2.95
CA ILE A 168 -23.51 -0.62 -4.21
C ILE A 168 -23.98 0.33 -5.29
N THR A 169 -24.94 1.22 -4.97
CA THR A 169 -25.46 2.19 -5.94
C THR A 169 -24.37 3.14 -6.44
N LEU A 170 -23.50 3.60 -5.56
CA LEU A 170 -22.37 4.46 -5.91
C LEU A 170 -21.43 3.76 -6.88
N ILE A 171 -21.01 2.53 -6.57
CA ILE A 171 -20.03 1.80 -7.38
C ILE A 171 -20.61 1.39 -8.74
N GLN A 172 -21.85 0.89 -8.78
CA GLN A 172 -22.44 0.40 -10.03
C GLN A 172 -22.90 1.51 -10.96
N LYS A 173 -23.43 2.62 -10.41
CA LYS A 173 -24.18 3.59 -11.21
C LYS A 173 -23.63 5.00 -11.18
N LYS A 174 -23.21 5.50 -10.02
CA LYS A 174 -22.93 6.94 -9.85
C LYS A 174 -21.46 7.26 -10.11
N LEU A 175 -20.56 6.62 -9.39
CA LEU A 175 -19.13 6.91 -9.46
C LEU A 175 -18.51 6.58 -10.82
N PRO A 176 -18.81 5.45 -11.50
CA PRO A 176 -18.22 5.17 -12.79
C PRO A 176 -18.41 6.29 -13.81
N ARG A 177 -19.61 6.86 -13.84
CA ARG A 177 -19.93 8.00 -14.72
C ARG A 177 -19.27 9.30 -14.26
N TYR A 178 -19.16 9.49 -12.95
CA TYR A 178 -18.63 10.72 -12.36
C TYR A 178 -17.12 10.82 -12.52
N VAL A 179 -16.40 9.72 -12.25
CA VAL A 179 -14.93 9.66 -12.35
C VAL A 179 -14.42 9.10 -13.67
N GLN A 180 -15.31 8.70 -14.58
CA GLN A 180 -14.98 8.08 -15.89
C GLN A 180 -14.06 6.86 -15.74
N ALA A 181 -14.40 5.98 -14.81
CA ALA A 181 -13.65 4.77 -14.50
C ALA A 181 -14.56 3.54 -14.48
N ASP A 182 -13.96 2.36 -14.71
CA ASP A 182 -14.68 1.10 -14.55
C ASP A 182 -15.02 0.85 -13.07
N PRO A 183 -16.17 0.21 -12.74
CA PRO A 183 -16.49 -0.16 -11.36
C PRO A 183 -15.37 -0.92 -10.64
N ASN A 184 -14.60 -1.73 -11.35
CA ASN A 184 -13.47 -2.46 -10.79
C ASN A 184 -12.26 -1.58 -10.42
N GLU A 185 -12.18 -0.37 -10.97
CA GLU A 185 -11.15 0.61 -10.61
C GLU A 185 -11.49 1.38 -9.33
N ILE A 186 -12.76 1.33 -8.89
CA ILE A 186 -13.24 2.00 -7.70
C ILE A 186 -12.97 1.11 -6.48
N GLN A 187 -12.25 1.66 -5.49
CA GLN A 187 -11.90 0.92 -4.28
C GLN A 187 -12.82 1.25 -3.12
N VAL A 188 -13.42 0.22 -2.51
CA VAL A 188 -14.13 0.32 -1.23
C VAL A 188 -13.15 0.05 -0.11
N MET A 189 -13.17 0.90 0.90
CA MET A 189 -12.37 0.73 2.12
C MET A 189 -13.28 0.73 3.35
N THR A 190 -12.97 -0.11 4.32
CA THR A 190 -13.64 -0.18 5.61
C THR A 190 -12.61 -0.40 6.72
N PRO A 191 -12.81 0.18 7.91
CA PRO A 191 -11.83 0.11 8.99
C PRO A 191 -11.77 -1.26 9.68
N THR A 192 -12.75 -2.15 9.45
CA THR A 192 -12.84 -3.44 10.14
C THR A 192 -12.82 -4.61 9.19
N ARG A 193 -12.26 -5.73 9.65
CA ARG A 193 -12.26 -6.99 8.89
C ARG A 193 -13.56 -7.77 9.04
N LYS A 194 -14.09 -7.83 10.26
CA LYS A 194 -15.31 -8.57 10.63
C LYS A 194 -16.47 -7.62 10.92
N GLY A 195 -17.69 -8.15 10.96
CA GLY A 195 -18.90 -7.41 11.24
C GLY A 195 -19.72 -7.07 10.00
N LEU A 196 -20.85 -6.38 10.20
CA LEU A 196 -21.83 -6.09 9.14
C LEU A 196 -21.23 -5.25 7.99
N LEU A 197 -20.32 -4.34 8.29
CA LEU A 197 -19.61 -3.50 7.33
C LEU A 197 -18.13 -3.89 7.18
N GLY A 198 -17.75 -5.08 7.64
CA GLY A 198 -16.37 -5.58 7.54
C GLY A 198 -16.02 -6.07 6.13
N VAL A 199 -14.72 -6.11 5.86
CA VAL A 199 -14.16 -6.55 4.55
C VAL A 199 -14.72 -7.90 4.12
N GLU A 200 -14.80 -8.89 5.05
CA GLU A 200 -15.24 -10.25 4.71
C GLU A 200 -16.66 -10.26 4.17
N ARG A 201 -17.59 -9.55 4.83
CA ARG A 201 -18.99 -9.46 4.39
C ARG A 201 -19.16 -8.61 3.13
N LEU A 202 -18.46 -7.47 3.07
CA LEU A 202 -18.54 -6.58 1.92
C LEU A 202 -18.02 -7.25 0.66
N ASN A 203 -16.96 -8.05 0.73
CA ASN A 203 -16.45 -8.79 -0.43
C ASN A 203 -17.50 -9.75 -1.00
N VAL A 204 -18.22 -10.50 -0.15
CA VAL A 204 -19.30 -11.40 -0.59
C VAL A 204 -20.43 -10.60 -1.26
N ILE A 205 -20.86 -9.52 -0.63
CA ILE A 205 -21.95 -8.70 -1.16
C ILE A 205 -21.54 -8.04 -2.48
N LEU A 206 -20.36 -7.41 -2.52
CA LEU A 206 -19.89 -6.73 -3.72
C LEU A 206 -19.67 -7.69 -4.88
N GLN A 207 -19.18 -8.92 -4.64
CA GLN A 207 -19.08 -9.96 -5.67
C GLN A 207 -20.44 -10.26 -6.30
N GLN A 208 -21.49 -10.41 -5.49
CA GLN A 208 -22.85 -10.67 -5.98
C GLN A 208 -23.38 -9.58 -6.91
N TYR A 209 -23.02 -8.32 -6.66
CA TYR A 209 -23.51 -7.18 -7.44
C TYR A 209 -22.60 -6.77 -8.60
N LEU A 210 -21.27 -6.91 -8.45
CA LEU A 210 -20.30 -6.50 -9.47
C LEU A 210 -19.91 -7.63 -10.41
N ASN A 211 -19.91 -8.86 -9.91
CA ASN A 211 -19.60 -10.07 -10.67
C ASN A 211 -20.59 -11.20 -10.32
N PRO A 212 -21.86 -11.10 -10.73
CA PRO A 212 -22.88 -12.09 -10.43
C PRO A 212 -22.51 -13.46 -10.99
N SER A 213 -23.06 -14.51 -10.37
CA SER A 213 -22.89 -15.88 -10.85
C SER A 213 -23.47 -16.06 -12.24
N ASP A 214 -22.76 -16.80 -13.06
CA ASP A 214 -23.15 -17.16 -14.43
C ASP A 214 -22.68 -18.59 -14.70
N SER A 215 -23.48 -19.36 -15.44
CA SER A 215 -23.18 -20.74 -15.81
C SER A 215 -21.89 -20.90 -16.63
N GLN A 216 -21.42 -19.82 -17.26
CA GLN A 216 -20.20 -19.81 -18.07
C GLN A 216 -18.94 -19.44 -17.26
N LYS A 217 -19.10 -18.95 -16.02
CA LYS A 217 -17.97 -18.53 -15.19
C LYS A 217 -17.49 -19.68 -14.31
N THR A 218 -16.19 -19.85 -14.29
CA THR A 218 -15.53 -20.79 -13.37
C THR A 218 -15.58 -20.26 -11.95
N GLU A 219 -15.98 -21.12 -11.01
CA GLU A 219 -16.01 -20.83 -9.59
C GLU A 219 -15.13 -21.80 -8.81
N LYS A 220 -14.43 -21.31 -7.81
CA LYS A 220 -13.61 -22.14 -6.91
C LYS A 220 -13.71 -21.65 -5.48
N GLU A 221 -14.03 -22.56 -4.59
CA GLU A 221 -13.99 -22.29 -3.15
C GLU A 221 -12.61 -22.63 -2.57
N ILE A 222 -12.01 -21.65 -1.85
CA ILE A 222 -10.71 -21.80 -1.22
C ILE A 222 -10.84 -21.24 0.21
N ASN A 223 -10.61 -22.07 1.21
CA ASN A 223 -10.68 -21.69 2.63
C ASN A 223 -12.01 -20.98 3.02
N GLY A 224 -13.14 -21.50 2.54
CA GLY A 224 -14.46 -20.94 2.80
C GLY A 224 -14.77 -19.61 2.09
N ARG A 225 -13.99 -19.28 1.06
CA ARG A 225 -14.20 -18.11 0.19
C ARG A 225 -14.43 -18.56 -1.24
N LEU A 226 -15.50 -18.08 -1.83
CA LEU A 226 -15.81 -18.31 -3.23
C LEU A 226 -15.07 -17.29 -4.10
N PHE A 227 -14.26 -17.79 -5.01
CA PHE A 227 -13.64 -17.01 -6.08
C PHE A 227 -14.35 -17.33 -7.39
N ARG A 228 -14.58 -16.30 -8.17
CA ARG A 228 -15.28 -16.40 -9.46
C ARG A 228 -14.45 -15.73 -10.55
N GLU A 229 -14.44 -16.32 -11.71
CA GLU A 229 -13.82 -15.72 -12.89
C GLU A 229 -14.34 -14.28 -13.11
N GLY A 230 -13.42 -13.32 -13.29
CA GLY A 230 -13.73 -11.89 -13.36
C GLY A 230 -13.72 -11.15 -12.01
N ASP A 231 -13.44 -11.84 -10.89
CA ASP A 231 -13.25 -11.17 -9.60
C ASP A 231 -12.00 -10.28 -9.61
N LYS A 232 -12.12 -9.10 -9.01
CA LYS A 232 -10.94 -8.30 -8.65
C LYS A 232 -10.27 -8.92 -7.44
N VAL A 233 -9.05 -9.39 -7.62
CA VAL A 233 -8.28 -10.04 -6.57
C VAL A 233 -6.96 -9.31 -6.30
N MET A 234 -6.42 -9.50 -5.11
CA MET A 234 -5.11 -8.99 -4.73
C MET A 234 -4.29 -10.10 -4.10
N GLN A 235 -3.07 -10.27 -4.54
CA GLN A 235 -2.11 -11.18 -3.92
C GLN A 235 -1.64 -10.57 -2.59
N ILE A 236 -1.92 -11.27 -1.48
CA ILE A 236 -1.62 -10.79 -0.12
C ILE A 236 -0.30 -11.34 0.45
N LYS A 237 0.32 -12.30 -0.24
CA LYS A 237 1.64 -12.85 0.10
C LYS A 237 2.51 -12.88 -1.13
N ASN A 238 3.77 -12.51 -0.98
CA ASN A 238 4.72 -12.63 -2.08
C ASN A 238 4.88 -14.10 -2.47
N ASN A 239 4.82 -14.36 -3.76
CA ASN A 239 5.16 -15.65 -4.35
C ASN A 239 6.11 -15.40 -5.52
N TYR A 240 7.40 -15.47 -5.24
CA TYR A 240 8.46 -15.20 -6.22
C TYR A 240 8.63 -16.33 -7.26
N GLN A 241 7.97 -17.46 -7.04
CA GLN A 241 8.01 -18.62 -7.95
C GLN A 241 6.77 -18.71 -8.84
N LEU A 242 5.83 -17.76 -8.72
CA LEU A 242 4.63 -17.74 -9.55
C LEU A 242 4.99 -17.22 -10.94
N GLU A 243 5.03 -18.12 -11.89
CA GLU A 243 5.08 -17.82 -13.32
C GLU A 243 3.66 -17.72 -13.85
N TRP A 244 3.40 -16.76 -14.73
CA TRP A 244 2.13 -16.59 -15.41
C TRP A 244 2.36 -16.22 -16.88
N GLU A 245 1.55 -16.79 -17.74
CA GLU A 245 1.57 -16.50 -19.17
C GLU A 245 0.35 -15.67 -19.55
N GLN A 246 0.56 -14.59 -20.25
CA GLN A 246 -0.52 -13.82 -20.85
C GLN A 246 -0.73 -14.34 -22.27
N ARG A 247 -1.83 -15.04 -22.51
CA ARG A 247 -2.24 -15.38 -23.88
C ARG A 247 -2.71 -14.08 -24.55
N THR A 248 -1.91 -13.58 -25.47
CA THR A 248 -2.34 -12.53 -26.38
C THR A 248 -3.08 -13.16 -27.53
N ASP A 249 -4.18 -12.56 -28.00
CA ASP A 249 -4.98 -13.04 -29.15
C ASP A 249 -4.23 -12.99 -30.50
N LYS A 250 -2.94 -12.92 -30.47
CA LYS A 250 -2.07 -13.03 -31.65
C LYS A 250 -1.27 -14.34 -31.52
N GLY A 251 -1.94 -15.39 -31.96
CA GLY A 251 -1.48 -16.69 -32.42
C GLY A 251 -0.39 -17.41 -31.64
#